data_4067faf5d6468a9a451cea09f1e145c2
#
_entry.id   4067faf5d6468a9a451cea09f1e145c2
#
_cell.length_a   1.000
_cell.length_b   1.000
_cell.length_c   1.000
_cell.angle_alpha   90.00
_cell.angle_beta   90.00
_cell.angle_gamma   90.00
#
_symmetry.space_group_name_H-M   'P 1'
#
loop_
_entity.id
_entity.type
_entity.pdbx_description
1 polymer ?
#
loop_
_entity_poly.entity_id
_entity_poly.type
_entity_poly.pdbx_seq_one_letter_code
_entity_poly.pdbx_strand_id
1 'polypeptide(L)'
;MAETVRTICDACYNEVDAPVIAVRETVDVRGVPITDEFWYPVCPLCGNRIGHAATMDRNFEKMYAAYREARDVPQPDEIVALRRRYGFSQRVLAAILGIGVASVQRYEGGALPSESHAELLRQARVPQVLRERLRSGAPRLGERDRERALRAVEQQAASRIDYAVVRLDLLDSLPRTASPETGMRVFDADRLREAVVYLAAQVGNLFVTKLNKVLFYLDFSAFRDEGVGFTGLRYARADYGLVPDQYDLVMAALVDGTTLAYHEQGDGRIVVARRSADLSAFAPGEVARLDAVAAFANGFATTAELSSYSHGERAWLETPSGKVIGYDFARDLRMPMLPPT
;
A
#
# COMPACT_ATOMS: atom_id res chain seq x y z
N MET A 1 39.07 24.70 -3.56
CA MET A 1 38.81 25.89 -4.40
C MET A 1 37.31 26.02 -4.51
N ALA A 2 36.76 27.24 -4.36
CA ALA A 2 35.34 27.45 -4.55
C ALA A 2 34.96 27.13 -6.02
N GLU A 3 33.87 26.41 -6.23
CA GLU A 3 33.36 26.14 -7.58
C GLU A 3 32.93 27.43 -8.24
N THR A 4 33.41 27.70 -9.48
CA THR A 4 33.04 28.88 -10.26
C THR A 4 32.50 28.45 -11.62
N VAL A 5 31.53 29.18 -12.14
CA VAL A 5 30.94 28.97 -13.47
C VAL A 5 31.06 30.21 -14.30
N ARG A 6 31.56 30.07 -15.51
CA ARG A 6 31.60 31.17 -16.49
C ARG A 6 30.24 31.25 -17.19
N THR A 7 29.57 32.39 -17.03
CA THR A 7 28.22 32.59 -17.54
C THR A 7 27.91 34.06 -17.73
N ILE A 8 26.81 34.36 -18.39
CA ILE A 8 26.30 35.74 -18.53
C ILE A 8 25.25 35.98 -17.45
N CYS A 9 25.43 37.05 -16.68
CA CYS A 9 24.44 37.46 -15.70
C CYS A 9 23.19 38.03 -16.41
N ASP A 10 22.03 37.46 -16.12
CA ASP A 10 20.72 37.87 -16.65
C ASP A 10 20.24 39.24 -16.16
N ALA A 11 20.80 39.75 -15.04
CA ALA A 11 20.45 41.03 -14.46
C ALA A 11 21.32 42.19 -14.96
N CYS A 12 22.65 42.01 -15.09
CA CYS A 12 23.55 43.07 -15.53
C CYS A 12 24.18 42.85 -16.91
N TYR A 13 23.87 41.75 -17.57
CA TYR A 13 24.26 41.35 -18.92
C TYR A 13 25.77 41.25 -19.15
N ASN A 14 26.55 41.15 -18.06
CA ASN A 14 28.01 40.96 -18.15
C ASN A 14 28.38 39.48 -18.14
N GLU A 15 29.39 39.11 -18.91
CA GLU A 15 30.04 37.82 -18.79
C GLU A 15 30.89 37.81 -17.51
N VAL A 16 30.69 36.83 -16.64
CA VAL A 16 31.33 36.76 -15.33
C VAL A 16 31.76 35.32 -14.99
N ASP A 17 32.80 35.22 -14.19
CA ASP A 17 33.16 34.01 -13.48
C ASP A 17 32.44 34.03 -12.13
N ALA A 18 31.24 33.43 -12.09
CA ALA A 18 30.36 33.49 -10.95
C ALA A 18 30.68 32.37 -9.92
N PRO A 19 31.06 32.72 -8.67
CA PRO A 19 31.21 31.73 -7.61
C PRO A 19 29.88 31.06 -7.31
N VAL A 20 29.90 29.72 -7.13
CA VAL A 20 28.74 28.94 -6.70
C VAL A 20 28.72 28.94 -5.20
N ILE A 21 27.62 29.44 -4.61
CA ILE A 21 27.38 29.44 -3.16
C ILE A 21 26.31 28.43 -2.79
N ALA A 22 26.46 27.82 -1.64
CA ALA A 22 25.42 26.98 -1.02
C ALA A 22 24.54 27.87 -0.14
N VAL A 23 23.24 27.75 -0.30
CA VAL A 23 22.24 28.49 0.48
C VAL A 23 21.26 27.50 1.10
N ARG A 24 21.10 27.54 2.42
CA ARG A 24 20.08 26.76 3.12
C ARG A 24 18.75 27.50 3.06
N GLU A 25 17.80 26.91 2.35
CA GLU A 25 16.47 27.49 2.20
C GLU A 25 15.39 26.41 2.11
N THR A 26 14.15 26.82 2.21
CA THR A 26 13.00 25.91 2.09
C THR A 26 12.31 26.17 0.75
N VAL A 27 12.18 25.14 -0.05
CA VAL A 27 11.45 25.14 -1.33
C VAL A 27 10.22 24.24 -1.24
N ASP A 28 9.10 24.68 -1.78
CA ASP A 28 7.93 23.83 -1.91
C ASP A 28 8.02 22.93 -3.12
N VAL A 29 7.89 21.63 -2.91
CA VAL A 29 7.82 20.63 -3.97
C VAL A 29 6.46 19.91 -3.88
N ARG A 30 5.52 20.32 -4.70
CA ARG A 30 4.17 19.74 -4.73
C ARG A 30 3.47 19.73 -3.35
N GLY A 31 3.56 20.80 -2.61
CA GLY A 31 2.97 20.96 -1.29
C GLY A 31 3.79 20.32 -0.15
N VAL A 32 5.01 19.85 -0.43
CA VAL A 32 5.95 19.36 0.59
C VAL A 32 7.09 20.38 0.76
N PRO A 33 7.25 20.98 1.93
CA PRO A 33 8.36 21.89 2.20
C PRO A 33 9.66 21.09 2.36
N ILE A 34 10.60 21.32 1.48
CA ILE A 34 11.94 20.71 1.51
C ILE A 34 12.95 21.75 1.96
N THR A 35 13.57 21.55 3.11
CA THR A 35 14.62 22.42 3.66
C THR A 35 15.98 21.76 3.50
N ASP A 36 16.81 22.33 2.61
CA ASP A 36 18.15 21.79 2.36
C ASP A 36 19.09 22.87 1.84
N GLU A 37 20.34 22.51 1.56
CA GLU A 37 21.32 23.38 0.88
C GLU A 37 21.18 23.25 -0.63
N PHE A 38 21.00 24.40 -1.30
CA PHE A 38 20.94 24.52 -2.76
C PHE A 38 22.05 25.41 -3.28
N TRP A 39 22.49 25.17 -4.48
CA TRP A 39 23.68 25.83 -5.07
C TRP A 39 23.29 26.83 -6.14
N TYR A 40 23.79 28.04 -6.00
CA TYR A 40 23.50 29.13 -6.92
C TYR A 40 24.78 29.85 -7.32
N PRO A 41 25.08 30.01 -8.64
CA PRO A 41 26.09 30.97 -9.11
C PRO A 41 25.61 32.39 -8.75
N VAL A 42 26.51 33.19 -8.20
CA VAL A 42 26.20 34.58 -7.82
C VAL A 42 27.09 35.52 -8.61
N CYS A 43 26.47 36.51 -9.23
CA CYS A 43 27.20 37.51 -10.00
C CYS A 43 28.10 38.36 -9.08
N PRO A 44 29.41 38.40 -9.30
CA PRO A 44 30.32 39.21 -8.48
C PRO A 44 30.13 40.71 -8.67
N LEU A 45 29.45 41.14 -9.75
CA LEU A 45 29.27 42.57 -10.07
C LEU A 45 27.98 43.13 -9.46
N CYS A 46 26.89 42.39 -9.47
CA CYS A 46 25.59 42.89 -9.01
C CYS A 46 24.91 42.05 -7.90
N GLY A 47 25.52 40.94 -7.49
CA GLY A 47 24.97 40.07 -6.43
C GLY A 47 23.77 39.20 -6.84
N ASN A 48 23.34 39.26 -8.11
CA ASN A 48 22.18 38.47 -8.57
C ASN A 48 22.52 36.99 -8.60
N ARG A 49 21.56 36.13 -8.21
CA ARG A 49 21.65 34.68 -8.40
C ARG A 49 21.37 34.35 -9.87
N ILE A 50 22.25 33.62 -10.51
CA ILE A 50 22.20 33.32 -11.94
C ILE A 50 21.66 31.92 -12.14
N GLY A 51 20.71 31.77 -13.04
CA GLY A 51 20.23 30.43 -13.47
C GLY A 51 21.32 29.75 -14.33
N HIS A 52 21.80 28.58 -13.85
CA HIS A 52 22.82 27.82 -14.60
C HIS A 52 22.41 26.35 -14.63
N ALA A 53 22.39 25.74 -15.83
CA ALA A 53 21.84 24.41 -16.04
C ALA A 53 22.38 23.35 -15.06
N ALA A 54 23.70 23.23 -14.94
CA ALA A 54 24.31 22.22 -14.09
C ALA A 54 23.98 22.39 -12.59
N THR A 55 23.88 23.62 -12.07
CA THR A 55 23.47 23.86 -10.67
C THR A 55 21.98 23.65 -10.49
N MET A 56 21.16 23.99 -11.49
CA MET A 56 19.72 23.71 -11.46
C MET A 56 19.44 22.21 -11.47
N ASP A 57 20.09 21.44 -12.33
CA ASP A 57 19.96 19.99 -12.39
C ASP A 57 20.31 19.35 -11.03
N ARG A 58 21.45 19.73 -10.44
CA ARG A 58 21.88 19.30 -9.11
C ARG A 58 20.84 19.64 -8.02
N ASN A 59 20.29 20.86 -8.07
CA ASN A 59 19.26 21.27 -7.12
C ASN A 59 17.96 20.47 -7.32
N PHE A 60 17.53 20.23 -8.56
CA PHE A 60 16.35 19.41 -8.86
C PHE A 60 16.52 17.96 -8.41
N GLU A 61 17.67 17.34 -8.68
CA GLU A 61 17.96 15.99 -8.21
C GLU A 61 17.82 15.90 -6.68
N LYS A 62 18.40 16.86 -5.96
CA LYS A 62 18.35 16.91 -4.50
C LYS A 62 16.93 17.15 -3.98
N MET A 63 16.20 18.11 -4.52
CA MET A 63 14.80 18.38 -4.15
C MET A 63 13.91 17.16 -4.37
N TYR A 64 14.09 16.48 -5.50
CA TYR A 64 13.28 15.33 -5.84
C TYR A 64 13.64 14.10 -5.01
N ALA A 65 14.90 13.92 -4.65
CA ALA A 65 15.32 12.87 -3.73
C ALA A 65 14.69 13.07 -2.34
N ALA A 66 14.78 14.29 -1.79
CA ALA A 66 14.18 14.64 -0.51
C ALA A 66 12.64 14.53 -0.53
N TYR A 67 11.99 14.93 -1.63
CA TYR A 67 10.55 14.73 -1.80
C TYR A 67 10.16 13.25 -1.76
N ARG A 68 10.92 12.39 -2.46
CA ARG A 68 10.65 10.95 -2.46
C ARG A 68 10.79 10.36 -1.07
N GLU A 69 11.82 10.75 -0.32
CA GLU A 69 12.01 10.32 1.05
C GLU A 69 10.85 10.76 1.95
N ALA A 70 10.45 12.04 1.88
CA ALA A 70 9.35 12.59 2.67
C ALA A 70 7.98 11.94 2.36
N ARG A 71 7.79 11.39 1.16
CA ARG A 71 6.52 10.80 0.69
C ARG A 71 6.60 9.29 0.47
N ASP A 72 7.67 8.63 0.93
CA ASP A 72 7.93 7.20 0.71
C ASP A 72 7.76 6.76 -0.75
N VAL A 73 8.27 7.56 -1.67
CA VAL A 73 8.28 7.24 -3.11
C VAL A 73 9.63 6.61 -3.45
N PRO A 74 9.66 5.45 -4.16
CA PRO A 74 10.92 4.82 -4.52
C PRO A 74 11.86 5.75 -5.30
N GLN A 75 13.14 5.71 -4.96
CA GLN A 75 14.20 6.41 -5.72
C GLN A 75 14.37 5.77 -7.11
N PRO A 76 14.91 6.48 -8.10
CA PRO A 76 15.09 5.97 -9.47
C PRO A 76 15.85 4.65 -9.54
N ASP A 77 16.92 4.53 -8.78
CA ASP A 77 17.76 3.33 -8.68
C ASP A 77 17.04 2.16 -8.00
N GLU A 78 16.15 2.42 -7.02
CA GLU A 78 15.28 1.42 -6.40
C GLU A 78 14.26 0.85 -7.40
N ILE A 79 13.70 1.69 -8.28
CA ILE A 79 12.78 1.25 -9.34
C ILE A 79 13.53 0.34 -10.34
N VAL A 80 14.75 0.74 -10.73
CA VAL A 80 15.62 -0.08 -11.58
C VAL A 80 16.00 -1.39 -10.89
N ALA A 81 16.36 -1.36 -9.61
CA ALA A 81 16.72 -2.54 -8.82
C ALA A 81 15.54 -3.50 -8.68
N LEU A 82 14.35 -2.97 -8.38
CA LEU A 82 13.10 -3.74 -8.33
C LEU A 82 12.87 -4.48 -9.65
N ARG A 83 12.93 -3.78 -10.77
CA ARG A 83 12.73 -4.37 -12.08
C ARG A 83 13.77 -5.45 -12.42
N ARG A 84 15.04 -5.17 -12.14
CA ARG A 84 16.16 -6.10 -12.40
C ARG A 84 16.09 -7.35 -11.52
N ARG A 85 15.61 -7.23 -10.28
CA ARG A 85 15.42 -8.36 -9.35
C ARG A 85 14.61 -9.49 -9.98
N TYR A 86 13.57 -9.14 -10.75
CA TYR A 86 12.70 -10.11 -11.42
C TYR A 86 13.03 -10.32 -12.91
N GLY A 87 14.09 -9.70 -13.42
CA GLY A 87 14.44 -9.74 -14.85
C GLY A 87 13.39 -9.07 -15.75
N PHE A 88 12.60 -8.13 -15.22
CA PHE A 88 11.59 -7.42 -15.99
C PHE A 88 12.20 -6.36 -16.90
N SER A 89 11.69 -6.25 -18.13
CA SER A 89 11.90 -5.06 -18.95
C SER A 89 11.02 -3.92 -18.45
N GLN A 90 11.34 -2.67 -18.82
CA GLN A 90 10.48 -1.51 -18.52
C GLN A 90 9.04 -1.71 -19.03
N ARG A 91 8.88 -2.36 -20.19
CA ARG A 91 7.57 -2.71 -20.76
C ARG A 91 6.80 -3.69 -19.88
N VAL A 92 7.47 -4.71 -19.35
CA VAL A 92 6.84 -5.72 -18.47
C VAL A 92 6.42 -5.07 -17.16
N LEU A 93 7.30 -4.30 -16.50
CA LEU A 93 6.96 -3.58 -15.27
C LEU A 93 5.78 -2.62 -15.50
N ALA A 94 5.83 -1.84 -16.57
CA ALA A 94 4.75 -0.91 -16.93
C ALA A 94 3.39 -1.62 -17.09
N ALA A 95 3.40 -2.77 -17.78
CA ALA A 95 2.19 -3.57 -17.99
C ALA A 95 1.63 -4.16 -16.69
N ILE A 96 2.50 -4.65 -15.78
CA ILE A 96 2.11 -5.14 -14.45
C ILE A 96 1.48 -4.03 -13.61
N LEU A 97 2.06 -2.83 -13.66
CA LEU A 97 1.56 -1.67 -12.92
C LEU A 97 0.34 -1.00 -13.57
N GLY A 98 0.01 -1.37 -14.82
CA GLY A 98 -1.08 -0.74 -15.56
C GLY A 98 -0.78 0.67 -16.07
N ILE A 99 0.51 1.09 -16.13
CA ILE A 99 0.96 2.42 -16.55
C ILE A 99 1.65 2.39 -17.91
N GLY A 100 1.96 3.58 -18.46
CA GLY A 100 2.70 3.68 -19.73
C GLY A 100 4.19 3.37 -19.57
N VAL A 101 4.82 2.74 -20.58
CA VAL A 101 6.27 2.48 -20.59
C VAL A 101 7.08 3.77 -20.45
N ALA A 102 6.65 4.83 -21.14
CA ALA A 102 7.29 6.16 -21.04
C ALA A 102 7.25 6.73 -19.60
N SER A 103 6.24 6.34 -18.79
CA SER A 103 6.18 6.74 -17.39
C SER A 103 7.26 6.03 -16.58
N VAL A 104 7.42 4.71 -16.76
CA VAL A 104 8.52 3.96 -16.10
C VAL A 104 9.88 4.54 -16.49
N GLN A 105 10.11 4.81 -17.77
CA GLN A 105 11.36 5.41 -18.26
C GLN A 105 11.65 6.75 -17.58
N ARG A 106 10.65 7.63 -17.49
CA ARG A 106 10.80 8.94 -16.81
C ARG A 106 11.08 8.78 -15.31
N TYR A 107 10.45 7.81 -14.64
CA TYR A 107 10.69 7.59 -13.20
C TYR A 107 12.06 6.99 -12.93
N GLU A 108 12.52 6.05 -13.75
CA GLU A 108 13.91 5.56 -13.72
C GLU A 108 14.93 6.66 -14.07
N GLY A 109 14.53 7.67 -14.86
CA GLY A 109 15.32 8.87 -15.18
C GLY A 109 15.18 10.04 -14.19
N GLY A 110 14.53 9.84 -13.04
CA GLY A 110 14.48 10.84 -11.97
C GLY A 110 13.23 11.74 -11.92
N ALA A 111 12.29 11.62 -12.85
CA ALA A 111 11.03 12.38 -12.77
C ALA A 111 10.17 11.93 -11.59
N LEU A 112 9.49 12.88 -10.95
CA LEU A 112 8.53 12.57 -9.89
C LEU A 112 7.25 11.92 -10.46
N PRO A 113 6.80 10.78 -9.92
CA PRO A 113 5.53 10.18 -10.30
C PRO A 113 4.34 11.01 -9.83
N SER A 114 3.17 10.78 -10.43
CA SER A 114 1.90 11.22 -9.84
C SER A 114 1.64 10.44 -8.55
N GLU A 115 0.75 10.93 -7.69
CA GLU A 115 0.44 10.27 -6.42
C GLU A 115 -0.07 8.83 -6.62
N SER A 116 -0.94 8.62 -7.61
CA SER A 116 -1.42 7.29 -7.98
C SER A 116 -0.31 6.36 -8.47
N HIS A 117 0.63 6.87 -9.27
CA HIS A 117 1.77 6.05 -9.73
C HIS A 117 2.80 5.82 -8.62
N ALA A 118 2.97 6.77 -7.69
CA ALA A 118 3.81 6.58 -6.51
C ALA A 118 3.30 5.42 -5.65
N GLU A 119 1.98 5.35 -5.44
CA GLU A 119 1.34 4.24 -4.73
C GLU A 119 1.56 2.90 -5.43
N LEU A 120 1.39 2.84 -6.75
CA LEU A 120 1.67 1.62 -7.53
C LEU A 120 3.13 1.17 -7.41
N LEU A 121 4.07 2.11 -7.39
CA LEU A 121 5.50 1.82 -7.24
C LEU A 121 5.84 1.34 -5.82
N ARG A 122 5.22 1.93 -4.77
CA ARG A 122 5.34 1.45 -3.38
C ARG A 122 4.86 0.00 -3.26
N GLN A 123 3.65 -0.26 -3.75
CA GLN A 123 3.05 -1.60 -3.75
C GLN A 123 3.89 -2.63 -4.53
N ALA A 124 4.55 -2.22 -5.60
CA ALA A 124 5.40 -3.10 -6.41
C ALA A 124 6.66 -3.61 -5.69
N ARG A 125 7.06 -2.97 -4.58
CA ARG A 125 8.14 -3.47 -3.70
C ARG A 125 7.80 -4.84 -3.11
N VAL A 126 6.50 -5.20 -3.07
CA VAL A 126 5.96 -6.41 -2.46
C VAL A 126 5.76 -7.51 -3.50
N PRO A 127 6.51 -8.62 -3.43
CA PRO A 127 6.39 -9.72 -4.40
C PRO A 127 4.97 -10.26 -4.55
N GLN A 128 4.24 -10.34 -3.46
CA GLN A 128 2.86 -10.84 -3.44
C GLN A 128 1.91 -9.94 -4.23
N VAL A 129 2.07 -8.62 -4.13
CA VAL A 129 1.27 -7.67 -4.92
C VAL A 129 1.57 -7.81 -6.41
N LEU A 130 2.85 -7.96 -6.79
CA LEU A 130 3.23 -8.24 -8.18
C LEU A 130 2.61 -9.55 -8.67
N ARG A 131 2.64 -10.61 -7.84
CA ARG A 131 2.02 -11.89 -8.14
C ARG A 131 0.52 -11.76 -8.36
N GLU A 132 -0.18 -11.05 -7.47
CA GLU A 132 -1.60 -10.81 -7.59
C GLU A 132 -1.97 -10.06 -8.87
N ARG A 133 -1.26 -8.98 -9.16
CA ARG A 133 -1.45 -8.21 -10.40
C ARG A 133 -1.21 -9.05 -11.66
N LEU A 134 -0.24 -9.96 -11.63
CA LEU A 134 0.03 -10.89 -12.72
C LEU A 134 -1.08 -11.93 -12.87
N ARG A 135 -1.67 -12.42 -11.76
CA ARG A 135 -2.75 -13.41 -11.75
C ARG A 135 -4.10 -12.81 -12.12
N SER A 136 -4.44 -11.64 -11.59
CA SER A 136 -5.71 -10.96 -11.87
C SER A 136 -5.81 -10.38 -13.28
N GLY A 137 -4.75 -10.51 -14.07
CA GLY A 137 -4.67 -10.13 -15.47
C GLY A 137 -3.99 -8.77 -15.66
N ALA A 138 -2.72 -8.77 -15.98
CA ALA A 138 -2.04 -7.64 -16.60
C ALA A 138 -2.47 -7.60 -18.09
N PRO A 139 -3.57 -6.93 -18.48
CA PRO A 139 -4.21 -7.12 -19.80
C PRO A 139 -3.34 -6.65 -20.98
N ARG A 140 -2.23 -5.97 -20.66
CA ARG A 140 -1.23 -5.51 -21.65
C ARG A 140 -0.05 -6.45 -21.81
N LEU A 141 -0.01 -7.58 -21.05
CA LEU A 141 1.01 -8.63 -21.20
C LEU A 141 0.45 -9.80 -21.99
N GLY A 142 1.20 -10.25 -23.00
CA GLY A 142 0.93 -11.53 -23.65
C GLY A 142 1.12 -12.70 -22.66
N GLU A 143 0.40 -13.79 -22.87
CA GLU A 143 0.36 -14.97 -21.98
C GLU A 143 1.77 -15.48 -21.60
N ARG A 144 2.65 -15.62 -22.58
CA ARG A 144 4.04 -16.08 -22.35
C ARG A 144 4.86 -15.14 -21.45
N ASP A 145 4.71 -13.82 -21.65
CA ASP A 145 5.42 -12.81 -20.83
C ASP A 145 4.84 -12.80 -19.42
N ARG A 146 3.53 -12.99 -19.27
CA ARG A 146 2.84 -13.06 -17.97
C ARG A 146 3.29 -14.29 -17.18
N GLU A 147 3.30 -15.48 -17.78
CA GLU A 147 3.77 -16.69 -17.13
C GLU A 147 5.26 -16.61 -16.74
N ARG A 148 6.09 -16.03 -17.61
CA ARG A 148 7.51 -15.82 -17.31
C ARG A 148 7.70 -14.87 -16.12
N ALA A 149 6.96 -13.77 -16.09
CA ALA A 149 6.99 -12.81 -15.01
C ALA A 149 6.48 -13.44 -13.71
N LEU A 150 5.40 -14.22 -13.76
CA LEU A 150 4.85 -14.92 -12.59
C LEU A 150 5.87 -15.90 -11.99
N ARG A 151 6.51 -16.73 -12.84
CA ARG A 151 7.58 -17.65 -12.38
C ARG A 151 8.74 -16.91 -11.72
N ALA A 152 9.15 -15.76 -12.27
CA ALA A 152 10.23 -14.95 -11.68
C ALA A 152 9.86 -14.39 -10.31
N VAL A 153 8.61 -13.91 -10.14
CA VAL A 153 8.12 -13.43 -8.83
C VAL A 153 8.01 -14.58 -7.84
N GLU A 154 7.51 -15.75 -8.24
CA GLU A 154 7.36 -16.91 -7.36
C GLU A 154 8.70 -17.47 -6.89
N GLN A 155 9.72 -17.50 -7.75
CA GLN A 155 11.08 -17.89 -7.38
C GLN A 155 11.68 -16.97 -6.33
N GLN A 156 11.46 -15.67 -6.44
CA GLN A 156 11.94 -14.69 -5.45
C GLN A 156 11.11 -14.73 -4.15
N ALA A 157 9.80 -14.96 -4.24
CA ALA A 157 8.93 -15.08 -3.07
C ALA A 157 9.21 -16.34 -2.23
N ALA A 158 9.82 -17.36 -2.81
CA ALA A 158 10.26 -18.58 -2.10
C ALA A 158 11.50 -18.33 -1.20
N SER A 159 12.18 -17.20 -1.32
CA SER A 159 13.29 -16.81 -0.46
C SER A 159 12.75 -16.31 0.88
N ARG A 160 12.96 -17.09 1.94
CA ARG A 160 12.45 -16.83 3.31
C ARG A 160 12.87 -15.47 3.91
N ILE A 161 14.00 -14.94 3.47
CA ILE A 161 14.59 -13.70 3.98
C ILE A 161 13.86 -12.46 3.42
N ASP A 162 13.54 -12.45 2.11
CA ASP A 162 12.82 -11.35 1.45
C ASP A 162 11.39 -11.22 1.98
N TYR A 163 10.76 -12.34 2.37
CA TYR A 163 9.38 -12.35 2.86
C TYR A 163 9.22 -11.66 4.21
N ALA A 164 10.14 -11.89 5.14
CA ALA A 164 10.07 -11.28 6.47
C ALA A 164 10.32 -9.76 6.43
N VAL A 165 11.27 -9.31 5.61
CA VAL A 165 11.59 -7.88 5.43
C VAL A 165 10.44 -7.13 4.75
N VAL A 166 9.95 -7.69 3.64
CA VAL A 166 8.81 -7.10 2.91
C VAL A 166 7.54 -7.03 3.75
N ARG A 167 7.33 -8.03 4.62
CA ARG A 167 6.22 -8.04 5.56
C ARG A 167 6.33 -6.92 6.60
N LEU A 168 7.52 -6.62 7.10
CA LEU A 168 7.74 -5.51 8.02
C LEU A 168 7.46 -4.17 7.35
N ASP A 169 7.96 -3.95 6.13
CA ASP A 169 7.72 -2.73 5.36
C ASP A 169 6.23 -2.52 5.04
N LEU A 170 5.49 -3.60 4.77
CA LEU A 170 4.04 -3.60 4.57
C LEU A 170 3.28 -3.16 5.81
N LEU A 171 3.68 -3.71 6.95
CA LEU A 171 3.07 -3.40 8.24
C LEU A 171 3.37 -1.98 8.67
N ASP A 172 4.53 -1.45 8.26
CA ASP A 172 4.92 -0.06 8.52
C ASP A 172 4.10 0.96 7.72
N SER A 173 3.50 0.55 6.60
CA SER A 173 2.63 1.41 5.78
C SER A 173 1.20 1.54 6.31
N LEU A 174 0.78 0.69 7.25
CA LEU A 174 -0.54 0.76 7.89
C LEU A 174 -0.53 1.71 9.10
N PRO A 175 -1.70 2.31 9.46
CA PRO A 175 -1.76 3.26 10.57
C PRO A 175 -1.24 2.64 11.87
N ARG A 176 -0.18 3.23 12.45
CA ARG A 176 0.42 2.80 13.72
C ARG A 176 -0.20 3.45 14.95
N THR A 177 -1.19 4.31 14.75
CA THR A 177 -1.87 5.02 15.83
C THR A 177 -3.32 4.63 15.92
N ALA A 178 -3.81 4.42 17.14
CA ALA A 178 -5.24 4.28 17.39
C ALA A 178 -5.97 5.57 16.97
N SER A 179 -7.03 5.43 16.18
CA SER A 179 -7.83 6.54 15.70
C SER A 179 -9.29 6.12 15.53
N PRO A 180 -10.23 7.06 15.36
CA PRO A 180 -11.60 6.71 15.01
C PRO A 180 -11.70 5.87 13.72
N GLU A 181 -10.78 6.03 12.77
CA GLU A 181 -10.74 5.28 11.51
C GLU A 181 -10.21 3.85 11.68
N THR A 182 -9.48 3.56 12.75
CA THR A 182 -8.94 2.23 13.09
C THR A 182 -9.74 1.54 14.20
N GLY A 183 -10.95 2.05 14.50
CA GLY A 183 -11.75 1.55 15.60
C GLY A 183 -11.08 1.72 16.96
N MET A 184 -10.35 2.81 17.18
CA MET A 184 -9.61 3.09 18.43
C MET A 184 -8.58 2.00 18.82
N ARG A 185 -8.14 1.17 17.87
CA ARG A 185 -7.11 0.15 18.08
C ARG A 185 -5.89 0.43 17.21
N VAL A 186 -4.71 0.22 17.76
CA VAL A 186 -3.48 0.16 16.97
C VAL A 186 -3.48 -1.13 16.15
N PHE A 187 -3.17 -1.03 14.88
CA PHE A 187 -3.08 -2.21 14.02
C PHE A 187 -2.00 -3.17 14.52
N ASP A 188 -2.36 -4.46 14.61
CA ASP A 188 -1.46 -5.56 14.98
C ASP A 188 -1.57 -6.68 13.93
N ALA A 189 -0.49 -6.88 13.21
CA ALA A 189 -0.44 -7.84 12.11
C ALA A 189 -0.44 -9.29 12.55
N ASP A 190 0.18 -9.60 13.68
CA ASP A 190 0.21 -10.98 14.18
C ASP A 190 -1.16 -11.35 14.72
N ARG A 191 -1.80 -10.43 15.40
CA ARG A 191 -3.20 -10.58 15.83
C ARG A 191 -4.15 -10.77 14.63
N LEU A 192 -4.05 -9.94 13.59
CA LEU A 192 -4.84 -10.10 12.37
C LEU A 192 -4.59 -11.47 11.73
N ARG A 193 -3.34 -11.90 11.67
CA ARG A 193 -3.00 -13.21 11.09
C ARG A 193 -3.65 -14.36 11.85
N GLU A 194 -3.53 -14.39 13.18
CA GLU A 194 -4.13 -15.45 13.99
C GLU A 194 -5.66 -15.45 13.90
N ALA A 195 -6.28 -14.27 13.84
CA ALA A 195 -7.73 -14.15 13.60
C ALA A 195 -8.11 -14.74 12.23
N VAL A 196 -7.35 -14.43 11.16
CA VAL A 196 -7.63 -14.98 9.82
C VAL A 196 -7.34 -16.48 9.74
N VAL A 197 -6.29 -16.99 10.41
CA VAL A 197 -6.03 -18.44 10.53
C VAL A 197 -7.22 -19.13 11.19
N TYR A 198 -7.72 -18.56 12.28
CA TYR A 198 -8.91 -19.08 12.97
C TYR A 198 -10.14 -19.09 12.06
N LEU A 199 -10.45 -17.95 11.46
CA LEU A 199 -11.61 -17.81 10.57
C LEU A 199 -11.51 -18.73 9.34
N ALA A 200 -10.32 -18.93 8.78
CA ALA A 200 -10.10 -19.84 7.66
C ALA A 200 -10.33 -21.32 8.01
N ALA A 201 -10.21 -21.67 9.29
CA ALA A 201 -10.54 -23.01 9.78
C ALA A 201 -12.03 -23.18 10.11
N GLN A 202 -12.75 -22.09 10.48
CA GLN A 202 -14.14 -22.14 10.95
C GLN A 202 -15.17 -21.77 9.87
N VAL A 203 -14.78 -20.93 8.90
CA VAL A 203 -15.71 -20.43 7.87
C VAL A 203 -15.60 -21.27 6.60
N GLY A 204 -16.69 -21.90 6.20
CA GLY A 204 -16.74 -22.67 4.95
C GLY A 204 -16.55 -21.78 3.72
N ASN A 205 -15.75 -22.27 2.77
CA ASN A 205 -15.46 -21.58 1.50
C ASN A 205 -15.14 -20.11 1.70
N LEU A 206 -14.10 -19.83 2.52
CA LEU A 206 -13.67 -18.46 2.83
C LEU A 206 -12.97 -17.82 1.63
N PHE A 207 -13.75 -17.50 0.58
CA PHE A 207 -13.25 -16.71 -0.55
C PHE A 207 -12.71 -15.37 -0.07
N VAL A 208 -11.71 -14.81 -0.77
CA VAL A 208 -11.13 -13.49 -0.43
C VAL A 208 -12.21 -12.42 -0.29
N THR A 209 -13.20 -12.43 -1.17
CA THR A 209 -14.35 -11.51 -1.10
C THR A 209 -15.24 -11.75 0.14
N LYS A 210 -15.36 -12.99 0.59
CA LYS A 210 -16.06 -13.34 1.84
C LYS A 210 -15.24 -12.90 3.05
N LEU A 211 -13.94 -13.17 3.06
CA LEU A 211 -13.02 -12.77 4.14
C LEU A 211 -13.06 -11.26 4.40
N ASN A 212 -13.04 -10.43 3.36
CA ASN A 212 -13.11 -8.98 3.51
C ASN A 212 -14.35 -8.54 4.31
N LYS A 213 -15.49 -9.17 4.08
CA LYS A 213 -16.74 -8.89 4.80
C LYS A 213 -16.74 -9.44 6.22
N VAL A 214 -16.17 -10.63 6.40
CA VAL A 214 -16.01 -11.25 7.71
C VAL A 214 -15.13 -10.37 8.61
N LEU A 215 -14.04 -9.82 8.09
CA LEU A 215 -13.18 -8.88 8.81
C LEU A 215 -13.92 -7.59 9.16
N PHE A 216 -14.71 -7.05 8.23
CA PHE A 216 -15.55 -5.88 8.51
C PHE A 216 -16.50 -6.15 9.68
N TYR A 217 -17.24 -7.25 9.64
CA TYR A 217 -18.16 -7.60 10.73
C TYR A 217 -17.45 -7.89 12.05
N LEU A 218 -16.25 -8.47 12.02
CA LEU A 218 -15.42 -8.71 13.19
C LEU A 218 -15.06 -7.39 13.89
N ASP A 219 -14.53 -6.44 13.14
CA ASP A 219 -14.09 -5.15 13.67
C ASP A 219 -15.27 -4.26 14.09
N PHE A 220 -16.30 -4.17 13.27
CA PHE A 220 -17.43 -3.29 13.54
C PHE A 220 -18.32 -3.83 14.67
N SER A 221 -18.47 -5.16 14.81
CA SER A 221 -19.18 -5.73 15.97
C SER A 221 -18.38 -5.55 17.26
N ALA A 222 -17.03 -5.67 17.22
CA ALA A 222 -16.20 -5.40 18.37
C ALA A 222 -16.32 -3.92 18.80
N PHE A 223 -16.25 -3.01 17.86
CA PHE A 223 -16.36 -1.59 18.14
C PHE A 223 -17.77 -1.22 18.67
N ARG A 224 -18.82 -1.78 18.11
CA ARG A 224 -20.21 -1.57 18.60
C ARG A 224 -20.39 -1.97 20.04
N ASP A 225 -19.87 -3.15 20.39
CA ASP A 225 -20.13 -3.78 21.69
C ASP A 225 -19.15 -3.34 22.79
N GLU A 226 -17.90 -2.99 22.41
CA GLU A 226 -16.79 -2.71 23.36
C GLU A 226 -16.15 -1.32 23.19
N GLY A 227 -16.52 -0.57 22.14
CA GLY A 227 -15.92 0.73 21.82
C GLY A 227 -14.50 0.64 21.22
N VAL A 228 -14.01 -0.58 20.95
CA VAL A 228 -12.69 -0.82 20.36
C VAL A 228 -12.81 -1.91 19.27
N GLY A 229 -12.26 -1.64 18.09
CA GLY A 229 -12.19 -2.60 16.99
C GLY A 229 -11.35 -3.84 17.33
N PHE A 230 -11.47 -4.91 16.56
CA PHE A 230 -10.77 -6.17 16.82
C PHE A 230 -9.34 -6.17 16.28
N THR A 231 -9.11 -5.68 15.06
CA THR A 231 -7.81 -5.77 14.34
C THR A 231 -7.07 -4.46 14.25
N GLY A 232 -7.75 -3.32 14.29
CA GLY A 232 -7.20 -2.00 14.02
C GLY A 232 -7.10 -1.65 12.53
N LEU A 233 -7.75 -2.42 11.65
CA LEU A 233 -7.84 -2.10 10.23
C LEU A 233 -8.74 -0.90 9.98
N ARG A 234 -8.42 -0.12 8.93
CA ARG A 234 -9.36 0.81 8.30
C ARG A 234 -10.16 0.08 7.24
N TYR A 235 -11.35 0.55 6.98
CA TYR A 235 -12.22 0.00 5.95
C TYR A 235 -12.60 1.05 4.93
N ALA A 236 -12.81 0.63 3.68
CA ALA A 236 -13.24 1.50 2.59
C ALA A 236 -14.42 0.86 1.83
N ARG A 237 -15.22 1.72 1.20
CA ARG A 237 -16.23 1.29 0.25
C ARG A 237 -15.58 1.09 -1.11
N ALA A 238 -15.39 -0.16 -1.52
CA ALA A 238 -14.95 -0.54 -2.87
C ALA A 238 -16.15 -0.99 -3.72
N ASP A 239 -15.96 -1.09 -5.05
CA ASP A 239 -17.04 -1.46 -5.99
C ASP A 239 -17.75 -2.78 -5.65
N TYR A 240 -17.02 -3.72 -5.03
CA TYR A 240 -17.52 -5.05 -4.68
C TYR A 240 -17.82 -5.25 -3.18
N GLY A 241 -17.89 -4.19 -2.40
CA GLY A 241 -18.29 -4.30 -0.99
C GLY A 241 -17.44 -3.50 -0.01
N LEU A 242 -17.75 -3.72 1.26
CA LEU A 242 -16.98 -3.24 2.39
C LEU A 242 -15.69 -4.06 2.48
N VAL A 243 -14.54 -3.42 2.36
CA VAL A 243 -13.23 -4.09 2.35
C VAL A 243 -12.26 -3.36 3.28
N PRO A 244 -11.25 -4.06 3.83
CA PRO A 244 -10.13 -3.38 4.44
C PRO A 244 -9.52 -2.37 3.45
N ASP A 245 -9.21 -1.17 3.91
CA ASP A 245 -8.47 -0.20 3.12
C ASP A 245 -7.11 -0.81 2.72
N GLN A 246 -6.72 -0.69 1.45
CA GLN A 246 -5.55 -1.37 0.89
C GLN A 246 -5.59 -2.92 1.04
N TYR A 247 -6.77 -3.53 0.85
CA TYR A 247 -6.99 -4.97 1.06
C TYR A 247 -5.99 -5.86 0.29
N ASP A 248 -5.52 -5.47 -0.89
CA ASP A 248 -4.50 -6.21 -1.65
C ASP A 248 -3.19 -6.32 -0.86
N LEU A 249 -2.82 -5.26 -0.17
CA LEU A 249 -1.65 -5.17 0.69
C LEU A 249 -1.82 -6.07 1.93
N VAL A 250 -2.99 -5.98 2.57
CA VAL A 250 -3.36 -6.82 3.72
C VAL A 250 -3.30 -8.30 3.34
N MET A 251 -3.91 -8.67 2.21
CA MET A 251 -3.91 -10.06 1.74
C MET A 251 -2.50 -10.54 1.37
N ALA A 252 -1.69 -9.69 0.74
CA ALA A 252 -0.31 -10.03 0.42
C ALA A 252 0.56 -10.26 1.67
N ALA A 253 0.29 -9.54 2.76
CA ALA A 253 0.97 -9.74 4.05
C ALA A 253 0.52 -11.00 4.79
N LEU A 254 -0.75 -11.40 4.63
CA LEU A 254 -1.35 -12.54 5.32
C LEU A 254 -1.04 -13.87 4.65
N VAL A 255 -1.17 -13.95 3.31
CA VAL A 255 -1.11 -15.21 2.57
C VAL A 255 0.31 -15.50 2.11
N ASP A 256 1.07 -16.13 3.00
CA ASP A 256 2.50 -16.44 2.83
C ASP A 256 2.79 -17.81 2.18
N GLY A 257 1.75 -18.61 1.96
CA GLY A 257 1.85 -19.98 1.46
C GLY A 257 2.24 -21.01 2.53
N THR A 258 2.68 -20.59 3.71
CA THR A 258 3.10 -21.48 4.82
C THR A 258 2.10 -21.49 5.97
N THR A 259 1.60 -20.34 6.37
CA THR A 259 0.59 -20.18 7.44
C THR A 259 -0.81 -20.13 6.85
N LEU A 260 -0.99 -19.27 5.87
CA LEU A 260 -2.19 -19.13 5.04
C LEU A 260 -1.81 -19.33 3.57
N ALA A 261 -2.67 -20.00 2.83
CA ALA A 261 -2.49 -20.24 1.40
C ALA A 261 -3.78 -19.98 0.64
N TYR A 262 -3.68 -19.79 -0.68
CA TYR A 262 -4.83 -19.83 -1.56
C TYR A 262 -5.09 -21.23 -2.10
N HIS A 263 -6.36 -21.60 -2.15
CA HIS A 263 -6.87 -22.69 -2.95
C HIS A 263 -7.74 -22.10 -4.06
N GLU A 264 -7.37 -22.35 -5.31
CA GLU A 264 -8.11 -21.85 -6.48
C GLU A 264 -9.40 -22.67 -6.65
N GLN A 265 -10.53 -22.00 -6.82
CA GLN A 265 -11.83 -22.66 -7.07
C GLN A 265 -12.64 -21.83 -8.08
N GLY A 266 -12.74 -22.31 -9.32
CA GLY A 266 -13.30 -21.53 -10.42
C GLY A 266 -12.49 -20.25 -10.63
N ASP A 267 -13.15 -19.11 -10.78
CA ASP A 267 -12.50 -17.80 -10.91
C ASP A 267 -12.14 -17.15 -9.56
N GLY A 268 -12.38 -17.85 -8.44
CA GLY A 268 -12.17 -17.32 -7.10
C GLY A 268 -11.05 -18.02 -6.33
N ARG A 269 -10.60 -17.39 -5.25
CA ARG A 269 -9.57 -17.90 -4.35
C ARG A 269 -10.12 -18.04 -2.95
N ILE A 270 -9.99 -19.24 -2.37
CA ILE A 270 -10.32 -19.53 -0.98
C ILE A 270 -9.05 -19.40 -0.14
N VAL A 271 -9.15 -18.69 0.97
CA VAL A 271 -8.09 -18.62 1.97
C VAL A 271 -8.19 -19.85 2.86
N VAL A 272 -7.09 -20.60 2.93
CA VAL A 272 -7.01 -21.83 3.74
C VAL A 272 -5.88 -21.73 4.76
N ALA A 273 -6.17 -22.18 6.00
CA ALA A 273 -5.18 -22.28 7.04
C ALA A 273 -4.30 -23.53 6.85
N ARG A 274 -2.99 -23.41 7.05
CA ARG A 274 -2.01 -24.51 7.00
C ARG A 274 -1.60 -24.99 8.39
N ARG A 275 -2.02 -24.30 9.44
CA ARG A 275 -1.85 -24.66 10.85
C ARG A 275 -3.04 -24.20 11.69
N SER A 276 -3.13 -24.62 12.93
CA SER A 276 -4.07 -24.07 13.91
C SER A 276 -3.67 -22.65 14.30
N ALA A 277 -4.65 -21.83 14.65
CA ALA A 277 -4.42 -20.48 15.18
C ALA A 277 -3.80 -20.55 16.58
N ASP A 278 -2.94 -19.60 16.88
CA ASP A 278 -2.50 -19.34 18.25
C ASP A 278 -3.50 -18.40 18.94
N LEU A 279 -4.32 -18.97 19.79
CA LEU A 279 -5.37 -18.24 20.52
C LEU A 279 -4.86 -17.54 21.78
N SER A 280 -3.58 -17.71 22.15
CA SER A 280 -3.00 -17.06 23.34
C SER A 280 -2.98 -15.52 23.22
N ALA A 281 -3.05 -15.00 21.98
CA ALA A 281 -3.12 -13.58 21.67
C ALA A 281 -4.50 -12.96 21.93
N PHE A 282 -5.53 -13.77 22.26
CA PHE A 282 -6.92 -13.35 22.41
C PHE A 282 -7.44 -13.62 23.81
N ALA A 283 -8.19 -12.68 24.36
CA ALA A 283 -8.99 -12.91 25.56
C ALA A 283 -10.16 -13.86 25.25
N PRO A 284 -10.72 -14.58 26.25
CA PRO A 284 -11.84 -15.49 26.04
C PRO A 284 -13.05 -14.85 25.32
N GLY A 285 -13.40 -13.60 25.63
CA GLY A 285 -14.46 -12.85 24.97
C GLY A 285 -14.15 -12.55 23.49
N GLU A 286 -12.89 -12.37 23.15
CA GLU A 286 -12.45 -12.15 21.76
C GLU A 286 -12.51 -13.44 20.94
N VAL A 287 -12.22 -14.60 21.55
CA VAL A 287 -12.41 -15.92 20.90
C VAL A 287 -13.91 -16.17 20.66
N ALA A 288 -14.76 -15.90 21.65
CA ALA A 288 -16.22 -16.01 21.49
C ALA A 288 -16.74 -15.11 20.35
N ARG A 289 -16.14 -13.93 20.16
CA ARG A 289 -16.47 -13.04 19.03
C ARG A 289 -16.04 -13.64 17.68
N LEU A 290 -14.86 -14.23 17.60
CA LEU A 290 -14.42 -14.95 16.40
C LEU A 290 -15.40 -16.08 16.04
N ASP A 291 -15.84 -16.86 17.03
CA ASP A 291 -16.86 -17.91 16.85
C ASP A 291 -18.19 -17.37 16.33
N ALA A 292 -18.66 -16.29 16.93
CA ALA A 292 -19.93 -15.70 16.55
C ALA A 292 -19.91 -15.10 15.13
N VAL A 293 -18.81 -14.44 14.76
CA VAL A 293 -18.64 -13.92 13.40
C VAL A 293 -18.49 -15.06 12.39
N ALA A 294 -17.79 -16.13 12.74
CA ALA A 294 -17.72 -17.33 11.89
C ALA A 294 -19.10 -17.97 11.70
N ALA A 295 -19.87 -18.14 12.78
CA ALA A 295 -21.22 -18.65 12.72
C ALA A 295 -22.15 -17.76 11.88
N PHE A 296 -22.07 -16.43 12.05
CA PHE A 296 -22.80 -15.46 11.25
C PHE A 296 -22.46 -15.61 9.76
N ALA A 297 -21.18 -15.68 9.40
CA ALA A 297 -20.75 -15.84 8.02
C ALA A 297 -21.17 -17.19 7.40
N ASN A 298 -21.24 -18.25 8.21
CA ASN A 298 -21.71 -19.57 7.79
C ASN A 298 -23.24 -19.65 7.65
N GLY A 299 -23.98 -18.69 8.22
CA GLY A 299 -25.43 -18.56 8.03
C GLY A 299 -25.84 -18.18 6.60
N PHE A 300 -24.89 -17.74 5.75
CA PHE A 300 -25.12 -17.44 4.34
C PHE A 300 -24.66 -18.60 3.47
N ALA A 301 -25.53 -19.11 2.61
CA ALA A 301 -25.22 -20.24 1.73
C ALA A 301 -24.13 -19.89 0.71
N THR A 302 -24.06 -18.63 0.27
CA THR A 302 -23.10 -18.18 -0.74
C THR A 302 -22.40 -16.87 -0.33
N THR A 303 -21.24 -16.62 -0.93
CA THR A 303 -20.54 -15.33 -0.81
C THR A 303 -21.38 -14.18 -1.37
N ALA A 304 -22.18 -14.43 -2.41
CA ALA A 304 -23.07 -13.44 -3.00
C ALA A 304 -24.17 -12.99 -2.05
N GLU A 305 -24.74 -13.90 -1.27
CA GLU A 305 -25.75 -13.58 -0.24
C GLU A 305 -25.14 -12.69 0.86
N LEU A 306 -23.98 -13.04 1.40
CA LEU A 306 -23.27 -12.20 2.38
C LEU A 306 -22.91 -10.83 1.77
N SER A 307 -22.51 -10.78 0.49
CA SER A 307 -22.29 -9.51 -0.22
C SER A 307 -23.56 -8.68 -0.27
N SER A 308 -24.68 -9.25 -0.71
CA SER A 308 -25.96 -8.55 -0.79
C SER A 308 -26.43 -8.07 0.59
N TYR A 309 -26.22 -8.88 1.63
CA TYR A 309 -26.50 -8.48 3.00
C TYR A 309 -25.66 -7.27 3.42
N SER A 310 -24.35 -7.31 3.15
CA SER A 310 -23.42 -6.21 3.50
C SER A 310 -23.70 -4.93 2.74
N HIS A 311 -24.24 -4.99 1.52
CA HIS A 311 -24.66 -3.82 0.76
C HIS A 311 -25.89 -3.12 1.35
N GLY A 312 -26.59 -3.75 2.27
CA GLY A 312 -27.67 -3.14 3.05
C GLY A 312 -27.19 -2.45 4.34
N GLU A 313 -25.90 -2.47 4.67
CA GLU A 313 -25.36 -1.72 5.79
C GLU A 313 -25.36 -0.22 5.52
N ARG A 314 -25.65 0.60 6.52
CA ARG A 314 -25.56 2.07 6.39
C ARG A 314 -24.13 2.51 6.00
N ALA A 315 -23.13 1.82 6.51
CA ALA A 315 -21.74 2.00 6.12
C ALA A 315 -21.53 1.91 4.60
N TRP A 316 -22.23 0.99 3.91
CA TRP A 316 -22.19 0.89 2.46
C TRP A 316 -23.00 1.98 1.77
N LEU A 317 -24.21 2.21 2.25
CA LEU A 317 -25.18 3.10 1.59
C LEU A 317 -24.75 4.57 1.64
N GLU A 318 -24.17 5.00 2.77
CA GLU A 318 -23.89 6.41 3.04
C GLU A 318 -22.44 6.83 2.78
N THR A 319 -21.49 5.88 2.72
CA THR A 319 -20.09 6.21 2.38
C THR A 319 -19.94 6.34 0.87
N PRO A 320 -19.37 7.42 0.31
CA PRO A 320 -19.06 7.51 -1.11
C PRO A 320 -18.06 6.44 -1.58
N SER A 321 -18.17 5.97 -2.83
CA SER A 321 -17.24 4.99 -3.41
C SER A 321 -15.78 5.44 -3.29
N GLY A 322 -14.89 4.51 -2.90
CA GLY A 322 -13.46 4.76 -2.70
C GLY A 322 -13.11 5.54 -1.43
N LYS A 323 -14.08 5.82 -0.53
CA LYS A 323 -13.82 6.55 0.71
C LYS A 323 -13.74 5.62 1.91
N VAL A 324 -12.99 6.07 2.93
CA VAL A 324 -12.87 5.39 4.23
C VAL A 324 -14.22 5.40 4.94
N ILE A 325 -14.54 4.29 5.57
CA ILE A 325 -15.78 4.08 6.35
C ILE A 325 -15.47 4.38 7.81
N GLY A 326 -16.26 5.28 8.40
CA GLY A 326 -16.15 5.58 9.82
C GLY A 326 -16.70 4.44 10.70
N TYR A 327 -16.05 4.17 11.81
CA TYR A 327 -16.52 3.16 12.78
C TYR A 327 -17.78 3.60 13.54
N ASP A 328 -18.21 4.86 13.43
CA ASP A 328 -19.48 5.36 13.96
C ASP A 328 -20.69 4.63 13.35
N PHE A 329 -20.57 4.08 12.14
CA PHE A 329 -21.58 3.21 11.54
C PHE A 329 -21.78 1.87 12.27
N ALA A 330 -20.87 1.49 13.17
CA ALA A 330 -21.00 0.24 13.94
C ALA A 330 -22.27 0.20 14.79
N ARG A 331 -22.76 1.35 15.28
CA ARG A 331 -24.00 1.45 16.05
C ARG A 331 -25.23 0.92 15.31
N ASP A 332 -25.21 1.02 13.97
CA ASP A 332 -26.32 0.64 13.09
C ASP A 332 -26.05 -0.70 12.37
N LEU A 333 -25.04 -1.45 12.84
CA LEU A 333 -24.62 -2.72 12.25
C LEU A 333 -25.77 -3.75 12.30
N ARG A 334 -26.09 -4.31 11.16
CA ARG A 334 -27.21 -5.27 11.01
C ARG A 334 -26.88 -6.66 11.57
N MET A 335 -25.60 -6.98 11.74
CA MET A 335 -25.22 -8.23 12.44
C MET A 335 -25.80 -8.20 13.87
N PRO A 336 -26.45 -9.28 14.33
CA PRO A 336 -26.99 -9.36 15.70
C PRO A 336 -25.92 -9.08 16.76
N MET A 337 -26.34 -8.50 17.89
CA MET A 337 -25.45 -8.33 19.04
C MET A 337 -25.07 -9.70 19.60
N LEU A 338 -23.82 -9.81 20.06
CA LEU A 338 -23.38 -10.99 20.77
C LEU A 338 -24.03 -11.03 22.16
N PRO A 339 -24.38 -12.22 22.68
CA PRO A 339 -24.78 -12.31 24.06
C PRO A 339 -23.63 -11.80 24.97
N PRO A 340 -23.96 -11.12 26.06
CA PRO A 340 -22.94 -10.70 27.03
C PRO A 340 -22.22 -11.93 27.57
N THR A 341 -20.89 -11.90 27.57
CA THR A 341 -20.00 -12.95 28.11
C THR A 341 -19.98 -12.95 29.63
#